data_868efaad7e57319b2cac246a307700ba
#
_entry.id   868efaad7e57319b2cac246a307700ba
#
_cell.length_a   1.000
_cell.length_b   1.000
_cell.length_c   1.000
_cell.angle_alpha   90.00
_cell.angle_beta   90.00
_cell.angle_gamma   90.00
#
_symmetry.space_group_name_H-M   'P 1'
#
loop_
_entity.id
_entity.type
_entity.pdbx_description
1 polymer ?
#
loop_
_entity_poly.entity_id
_entity_poly.type
_entity_poly.pdbx_seq_one_letter_code
_entity_poly.pdbx_strand_id
1 'polypeptide(L)'
;YTHMGTSVLSFGREDGFNEHGLAVTMSSCGFPVGADHCMRRPALKGLQYWAVIRSILENCRDTREALLFLKGMPIAYNINLILLDRSGNGALVETLDGSMAVRMLNETSPVPYTHATNHAVIRELASREPEAMVHSLKRYEYIKNVADHSETLTVNQLKDMLLSPYP
;
A
#
# COMPACT_ATOMS: atom_id res chain seq x y z
N TYR A 1 18.12 10.08 -0.48
CA TYR A 1 17.72 10.70 -1.74
C TYR A 1 16.75 11.85 -1.51
N THR A 2 16.75 12.80 -2.43
CA THR A 2 15.76 13.88 -2.44
C THR A 2 14.38 13.30 -2.75
N HIS A 3 13.37 13.67 -1.95
CA HIS A 3 12.02 13.13 -2.11
C HIS A 3 10.95 14.18 -1.77
N MET A 4 9.76 13.98 -2.33
CA MET A 4 8.58 14.80 -2.10
C MET A 4 7.40 13.91 -1.75
N GLY A 5 6.51 14.37 -0.89
CA GLY A 5 5.29 13.66 -0.49
C GLY A 5 4.57 14.36 0.64
N THR A 6 3.40 13.81 1.02
CA THR A 6 2.66 14.32 2.18
C THR A 6 3.41 14.02 3.48
N SER A 7 3.31 14.92 4.44
CA SER A 7 4.10 14.86 5.68
C SER A 7 3.22 14.53 6.88
N VAL A 8 3.69 13.60 7.69
CA VAL A 8 3.10 13.25 8.98
C VAL A 8 4.08 13.59 10.09
N LEU A 9 3.59 14.22 11.15
CA LEU A 9 4.38 14.59 12.33
C LEU A 9 5.67 15.38 11.98
N SER A 10 5.59 16.24 10.97
CA SER A 10 6.67 17.09 10.46
C SER A 10 7.85 16.35 9.81
N PHE A 11 8.06 15.07 10.02
CA PHE A 11 9.21 14.32 9.48
C PHE A 11 8.85 12.99 8.82
N GLY A 12 7.69 12.43 9.08
CA GLY A 12 7.22 11.19 8.43
C GLY A 12 6.70 11.44 7.01
N ARG A 13 6.39 10.35 6.30
CA ARG A 13 5.72 10.38 4.99
C ARG A 13 4.53 9.42 4.99
N GLU A 14 3.42 9.84 4.38
CA GLU A 14 2.27 8.96 4.08
C GLU A 14 2.35 8.41 2.67
N ASP A 15 2.92 9.18 1.77
CA ASP A 15 3.16 8.86 0.37
C ASP A 15 4.34 9.67 -0.14
N GLY A 16 4.70 9.46 -1.39
CA GLY A 16 5.67 10.30 -2.07
C GLY A 16 6.40 9.61 -3.20
N PHE A 17 7.33 10.35 -3.75
CA PHE A 17 8.27 9.85 -4.75
C PHE A 17 9.63 10.50 -4.55
N ASN A 18 10.69 9.85 -5.05
CA ASN A 18 12.04 10.36 -4.97
C ASN A 18 12.63 10.72 -6.33
N GLU A 19 13.83 11.31 -6.32
CA GLU A 19 14.55 11.76 -7.52
C GLU A 19 14.87 10.64 -8.52
N HIS A 20 14.88 9.37 -8.07
CA HIS A 20 15.06 8.20 -8.93
C HIS A 20 13.76 7.76 -9.61
N GLY A 21 12.62 8.31 -9.20
CA GLY A 21 11.31 7.98 -9.74
C GLY A 21 10.66 6.76 -9.07
N LEU A 22 11.14 6.37 -7.90
CA LEU A 22 10.42 5.44 -7.03
C LEU A 22 9.28 6.18 -6.32
N ALA A 23 8.06 5.71 -6.48
CA ALA A 23 6.86 6.20 -5.80
C ALA A 23 6.36 5.16 -4.79
N VAL A 24 5.83 5.66 -3.68
CA VAL A 24 5.25 4.86 -2.59
C VAL A 24 3.94 5.49 -2.16
N THR A 25 2.90 4.66 -2.05
CA THR A 25 1.63 5.04 -1.42
C THR A 25 1.22 4.00 -0.38
N MET A 26 0.32 4.34 0.54
CA MET A 26 -0.10 3.41 1.58
C MET A 26 -1.60 3.47 1.88
N SER A 27 -2.09 2.38 2.45
CA SER A 27 -3.33 2.34 3.24
C SER A 27 -3.13 1.43 4.44
N SER A 28 -3.79 1.73 5.56
CA SER A 28 -3.77 0.84 6.73
C SER A 28 -4.63 -0.40 6.46
N CYS A 29 -4.25 -1.55 7.01
CA CYS A 29 -5.05 -2.77 7.00
C CYS A 29 -5.14 -3.38 8.40
N GLY A 30 -5.78 -4.55 8.54
CA GLY A 30 -5.93 -5.21 9.84
C GLY A 30 -7.05 -4.65 10.72
N PHE A 31 -8.13 -4.15 10.13
CA PHE A 31 -9.34 -3.67 10.80
C PHE A 31 -10.53 -4.61 10.51
N PRO A 32 -11.52 -4.66 11.39
CA PRO A 32 -11.54 -4.25 12.79
C PRO A 32 -10.77 -5.23 13.68
N VAL A 33 -10.52 -4.84 14.91
CA VAL A 33 -9.70 -5.57 15.82
C VAL A 33 -10.44 -5.95 17.07
N GLY A 34 -11.16 -7.01 17.02
CA GLY A 34 -11.81 -7.54 18.21
C GLY A 34 -13.05 -6.76 18.65
N ALA A 35 -13.62 -7.15 19.79
CA ALA A 35 -14.90 -6.67 20.30
C ALA A 35 -14.91 -5.20 20.75
N ASP A 36 -13.76 -4.61 20.95
CA ASP A 36 -13.59 -3.21 21.38
C ASP A 36 -13.45 -2.22 20.20
N HIS A 37 -13.52 -2.71 18.97
CA HIS A 37 -13.38 -1.92 17.73
C HIS A 37 -12.10 -1.07 17.62
N CYS A 38 -11.09 -1.42 18.39
CA CYS A 38 -9.79 -0.75 18.37
C CYS A 38 -8.86 -1.39 17.34
N MET A 39 -7.89 -0.63 16.84
CA MET A 39 -6.83 -1.18 15.96
C MET A 39 -6.07 -2.32 16.65
N ARG A 40 -5.69 -3.33 15.91
CA ARG A 40 -4.83 -4.40 16.43
C ARG A 40 -3.57 -3.80 17.05
N ARG A 41 -3.21 -4.30 18.21
CA ARG A 41 -1.92 -3.97 18.81
C ARG A 41 -0.81 -4.50 17.90
N PRO A 42 0.28 -3.73 17.70
CA PRO A 42 1.41 -4.23 16.95
C PRO A 42 1.91 -5.56 17.51
N ALA A 43 2.11 -6.54 16.64
CA ALA A 43 2.63 -7.85 17.03
C ALA A 43 4.12 -7.80 17.40
N LEU A 44 4.82 -6.76 17.00
CA LEU A 44 6.25 -6.54 17.30
C LEU A 44 6.52 -5.05 17.58
N LYS A 45 7.63 -4.80 18.24
CA LYS A 45 8.18 -3.44 18.38
C LYS A 45 8.95 -3.08 17.10
N GLY A 46 8.65 -1.93 16.52
CA GLY A 46 9.28 -1.54 15.26
C GLY A 46 8.83 -0.18 14.76
N LEU A 47 9.04 0.03 13.48
CA LEU A 47 8.76 1.29 12.81
C LEU A 47 7.28 1.43 12.48
N GLN A 48 6.79 2.65 12.61
CA GLN A 48 5.49 3.07 12.12
C GLN A 48 5.55 3.33 10.61
N TYR A 49 4.42 3.23 9.93
CA TYR A 49 4.30 3.37 8.47
C TYR A 49 5.01 4.61 7.91
N TRP A 50 4.86 5.76 8.56
CA TRP A 50 5.44 7.02 8.11
C TRP A 50 6.98 7.03 8.13
N ALA A 51 7.60 6.31 9.07
CA ALA A 51 9.04 6.12 9.10
C ALA A 51 9.50 5.11 8.03
N VAL A 52 8.72 4.05 7.80
CA VAL A 52 8.97 3.05 6.75
C VAL A 52 8.98 3.71 5.37
N ILE A 53 7.93 4.48 5.04
CA ILE A 53 7.81 5.16 3.74
C ILE A 53 8.94 6.15 3.53
N ARG A 54 9.22 6.98 4.52
CA ARG A 54 10.34 7.91 4.45
C ARG A 54 11.67 7.19 4.23
N SER A 55 11.92 6.12 4.96
CA SER A 55 13.17 5.34 4.83
C SER A 55 13.31 4.73 3.43
N ILE A 56 12.23 4.24 2.83
CA ILE A 56 12.23 3.76 1.44
C ILE A 56 12.61 4.89 0.49
N LEU A 57 11.95 6.04 0.58
CA LEU A 57 12.18 7.17 -0.31
C LEU A 57 13.59 7.75 -0.19
N GLU A 58 14.18 7.71 0.99
CA GLU A 58 15.54 8.20 1.24
C GLU A 58 16.65 7.23 0.79
N ASN A 59 16.37 5.93 0.71
CA ASN A 59 17.41 4.92 0.56
C ASN A 59 17.28 4.01 -0.67
N CYS A 60 16.12 3.94 -1.32
CA CYS A 60 15.86 3.02 -2.43
C CYS A 60 15.68 3.75 -3.75
N ARG A 61 16.23 3.22 -4.84
CA ARG A 61 16.12 3.80 -6.19
C ARG A 61 14.96 3.23 -6.98
N ASP A 62 14.60 2.00 -6.71
CA ASP A 62 13.60 1.25 -7.47
C ASP A 62 12.83 0.27 -6.57
N THR A 63 11.83 -0.37 -7.14
CA THR A 63 10.97 -1.35 -6.46
C THR A 63 11.77 -2.53 -5.91
N ARG A 64 12.80 -3.01 -6.62
CA ARG A 64 13.63 -4.12 -6.18
C ARG A 64 14.44 -3.77 -4.93
N GLU A 65 15.09 -2.61 -4.93
CA GLU A 65 15.83 -2.13 -3.76
C GLU A 65 14.89 -1.95 -2.56
N ALA A 66 13.70 -1.37 -2.79
CA ALA A 66 12.70 -1.19 -1.74
C ALA A 66 12.25 -2.53 -1.12
N LEU A 67 12.01 -3.56 -1.93
CA LEU A 67 11.63 -4.89 -1.44
C LEU A 67 12.76 -5.56 -0.64
N LEU A 68 14.01 -5.42 -1.06
CA LEU A 68 15.17 -5.93 -0.31
C LEU A 68 15.33 -5.18 1.02
N PHE A 69 15.14 -3.88 1.02
CA PHE A 69 15.23 -3.02 2.19
C PHE A 69 14.15 -3.36 3.23
N LEU A 70 12.91 -3.60 2.77
CA LEU A 70 11.79 -3.97 3.63
C LEU A 70 11.96 -5.32 4.33
N LYS A 71 12.66 -6.30 3.72
CA LYS A 71 12.86 -7.63 4.32
C LYS A 71 13.56 -7.61 5.68
N GLY A 72 14.43 -6.63 5.92
CA GLY A 72 15.15 -6.49 7.18
C GLY A 72 14.52 -5.51 8.16
N MET A 73 13.42 -4.88 7.79
CA MET A 73 12.83 -3.80 8.55
C MET A 73 11.78 -4.31 9.55
N PRO A 74 11.90 -3.98 10.84
CA PRO A 74 10.88 -4.32 11.83
C PRO A 74 9.69 -3.36 11.66
N ILE A 75 8.70 -3.75 10.90
CA ILE A 75 7.48 -2.95 10.65
C ILE A 75 6.42 -3.33 11.67
N ALA A 76 6.14 -2.41 12.58
CA ALA A 76 5.18 -2.62 13.66
C ALA A 76 3.73 -2.34 13.27
N TYR A 77 3.49 -1.75 12.11
CA TYR A 77 2.17 -1.33 11.67
C TYR A 77 1.63 -2.24 10.57
N ASN A 78 0.32 -2.50 10.59
CA ASN A 78 -0.35 -3.26 9.54
C ASN A 78 -0.70 -2.33 8.39
N ILE A 79 -0.03 -2.50 7.26
CA ILE A 79 -0.15 -1.60 6.09
C ILE A 79 -0.13 -2.37 4.78
N ASN A 80 -0.76 -1.75 3.80
CA ASN A 80 -0.58 -2.04 2.39
C ASN A 80 0.28 -0.92 1.80
N LEU A 81 1.40 -1.25 1.19
CA LEU A 81 2.23 -0.33 0.42
C LEU A 81 2.11 -0.66 -1.05
N ILE A 82 1.93 0.35 -1.89
CA ILE A 82 2.08 0.20 -3.34
C ILE A 82 3.37 0.93 -3.71
N LEU A 83 4.28 0.18 -4.32
CA LEU A 83 5.54 0.65 -4.88
C LEU A 83 5.43 0.70 -6.39
N LEU A 84 5.98 1.72 -7.01
CA LEU A 84 6.10 1.84 -8.47
C LEU A 84 7.37 2.58 -8.82
N ASP A 85 8.17 2.06 -9.76
CA ASP A 85 9.35 2.74 -10.27
C ASP A 85 9.16 3.22 -11.72
N ARG A 86 10.09 4.07 -12.17
CA ARG A 86 10.07 4.64 -13.53
C ARG A 86 10.17 3.63 -14.66
N SER A 87 10.59 2.41 -14.37
CA SER A 87 10.66 1.31 -15.34
C SER A 87 9.34 0.54 -15.47
N GLY A 88 8.31 0.95 -14.71
CA GLY A 88 7.00 0.30 -14.70
C GLY A 88 6.93 -0.93 -13.80
N ASN A 89 8.00 -1.28 -13.06
CA ASN A 89 7.92 -2.35 -12.07
C ASN A 89 7.23 -1.83 -10.82
N GLY A 90 6.28 -2.59 -10.33
CA GLY A 90 5.56 -2.26 -9.12
C GLY A 90 5.42 -3.45 -8.19
N ALA A 91 4.93 -3.19 -6.99
CA ALA A 91 4.59 -4.22 -6.03
C ALA A 91 3.50 -3.73 -5.09
N LEU A 92 2.59 -4.62 -4.73
CA LEU A 92 1.80 -4.52 -3.52
C LEU A 92 2.54 -5.28 -2.42
N VAL A 93 2.85 -4.58 -1.35
CA VAL A 93 3.44 -5.15 -0.13
C VAL A 93 2.45 -4.99 0.99
N GLU A 94 2.07 -6.09 1.62
CA GLU A 94 1.17 -6.09 2.76
C GLU A 94 1.90 -6.58 4.01
N THR A 95 1.67 -5.90 5.12
CA THR A 95 2.14 -6.36 6.43
C THR A 95 0.96 -6.56 7.36
N LEU A 96 0.91 -7.71 8.02
CA LEU A 96 -0.13 -8.04 8.99
C LEU A 96 0.49 -8.86 10.14
N ASP A 97 0.34 -8.37 11.35
CA ASP A 97 0.82 -9.03 12.58
C ASP A 97 2.29 -9.48 12.50
N GLY A 98 3.16 -8.61 11.97
CA GLY A 98 4.60 -8.86 11.82
C GLY A 98 4.98 -9.76 10.65
N SER A 99 4.03 -10.25 9.88
CA SER A 99 4.27 -10.98 8.63
C SER A 99 4.18 -10.04 7.43
N MET A 100 4.91 -10.37 6.36
CA MET A 100 4.91 -9.60 5.12
C MET A 100 4.65 -10.51 3.93
N ALA A 101 3.78 -10.07 3.02
CA ALA A 101 3.53 -10.70 1.73
C ALA A 101 3.72 -9.68 0.60
N VAL A 102 4.11 -10.16 -0.58
CA VAL A 102 4.41 -9.33 -1.75
C VAL A 102 3.75 -9.90 -2.99
N ARG A 103 3.07 -9.04 -3.74
CA ARG A 103 2.59 -9.33 -5.09
C ARG A 103 3.23 -8.37 -6.08
N MET A 104 4.03 -8.90 -6.99
CA MET A 104 4.69 -8.10 -8.03
C MET A 104 3.70 -7.63 -9.09
N LEU A 105 3.97 -6.46 -9.64
CA LEU A 105 3.36 -5.92 -10.85
C LEU A 105 4.47 -5.65 -11.87
N ASN A 106 4.40 -6.31 -13.01
CA ASN A 106 5.34 -6.16 -14.12
C ASN A 106 4.64 -6.56 -15.44
N GLU A 107 5.36 -6.55 -16.55
CA GLU A 107 4.83 -6.88 -17.87
C GLU A 107 4.20 -8.28 -17.98
N THR A 108 4.57 -9.21 -17.11
CA THR A 108 4.01 -10.59 -17.10
C THR A 108 2.82 -10.74 -16.16
N SER A 109 2.42 -9.68 -15.47
CA SER A 109 1.29 -9.72 -14.54
C SER A 109 -0.02 -9.93 -15.27
N PRO A 110 -0.94 -10.73 -14.75
CA PRO A 110 -2.22 -11.05 -15.42
C PRO A 110 -3.12 -9.83 -15.61
N VAL A 111 -2.92 -8.80 -14.81
CA VAL A 111 -3.58 -7.49 -14.95
C VAL A 111 -2.53 -6.38 -14.87
N PRO A 112 -2.67 -5.28 -15.62
CA PRO A 112 -1.65 -4.22 -15.70
C PRO A 112 -1.73 -3.19 -14.56
N TYR A 113 -2.42 -3.49 -13.49
CA TYR A 113 -2.59 -2.58 -12.35
C TYR A 113 -2.59 -3.31 -11.01
N THR A 114 -2.36 -2.55 -9.95
CA THR A 114 -2.60 -3.00 -8.58
C THR A 114 -3.26 -1.87 -7.79
N HIS A 115 -4.07 -2.23 -6.82
CA HIS A 115 -4.72 -1.31 -5.92
C HIS A 115 -4.88 -1.94 -4.54
N ALA A 116 -5.09 -1.12 -3.54
CA ALA A 116 -5.35 -1.53 -2.17
C ALA A 116 -6.35 -0.58 -1.51
N THR A 117 -7.06 -1.09 -0.53
CA THR A 117 -7.87 -0.32 0.39
C THR A 117 -7.47 -0.69 1.82
N ASN A 118 -8.38 -0.76 2.78
CA ASN A 118 -8.02 -0.97 4.18
C ASN A 118 -8.20 -2.43 4.64
N HIS A 119 -7.78 -3.40 3.81
CA HIS A 119 -7.73 -4.82 4.16
C HIS A 119 -6.64 -5.53 3.36
N ALA A 120 -6.20 -6.67 3.84
CA ALA A 120 -5.25 -7.52 3.12
C ALA A 120 -5.95 -8.26 1.97
N VAL A 121 -5.31 -8.31 0.79
CA VAL A 121 -5.81 -8.99 -0.41
C VAL A 121 -4.86 -10.06 -0.93
N ILE A 122 -3.62 -10.10 -0.43
CA ILE A 122 -2.69 -11.20 -0.74
C ILE A 122 -3.11 -12.41 0.11
N ARG A 123 -3.36 -13.54 -0.54
CA ARG A 123 -3.99 -14.73 0.04
C ARG A 123 -3.40 -15.14 1.40
N GLU A 124 -2.08 -15.08 1.52
CA GLU A 124 -1.35 -15.49 2.72
C GLU A 124 -1.70 -14.65 3.95
N LEU A 125 -2.03 -13.39 3.76
CA LEU A 125 -2.41 -12.47 4.83
C LEU A 125 -3.92 -12.28 4.92
N ALA A 126 -4.63 -12.24 3.80
CA ALA A 126 -6.08 -12.10 3.76
C ALA A 126 -6.79 -13.20 4.58
N SER A 127 -6.26 -14.43 4.55
CA SER A 127 -6.78 -15.54 5.35
C SER A 127 -6.63 -15.35 6.86
N ARG A 128 -5.81 -14.42 7.30
CA ARG A 128 -5.52 -14.09 8.71
C ARG A 128 -6.23 -12.83 9.18
N GLU A 129 -6.93 -12.13 8.29
CA GLU A 129 -7.75 -10.96 8.58
C GLU A 129 -9.22 -11.39 8.60
N PRO A 130 -9.79 -11.76 9.77
CA PRO A 130 -11.07 -12.46 9.82
C PRO A 130 -12.25 -11.61 9.35
N GLU A 131 -12.18 -10.30 9.50
CA GLU A 131 -13.24 -9.38 9.13
C GLU A 131 -12.67 -8.09 8.55
N ALA A 132 -12.75 -7.93 7.24
CA ALA A 132 -12.48 -6.66 6.61
C ALA A 132 -13.70 -5.71 6.75
N MET A 133 -13.44 -4.43 6.89
CA MET A 133 -14.51 -3.42 6.94
C MET A 133 -15.31 -3.41 5.64
N VAL A 134 -16.65 -3.43 5.73
CA VAL A 134 -17.55 -3.47 4.57
C VAL A 134 -17.24 -2.35 3.56
N HIS A 135 -16.99 -1.13 4.03
CA HIS A 135 -16.64 -0.03 3.13
C HIS A 135 -15.25 -0.18 2.48
N SER A 136 -14.34 -0.92 3.09
CA SER A 136 -13.05 -1.25 2.47
C SER A 136 -13.24 -2.22 1.29
N LEU A 137 -14.03 -3.26 1.51
CA LEU A 137 -14.39 -4.23 0.46
C LEU A 137 -15.12 -3.55 -0.70
N LYS A 138 -16.12 -2.72 -0.43
CA LYS A 138 -16.87 -2.01 -1.47
C LYS A 138 -15.99 -1.07 -2.30
N ARG A 139 -15.09 -0.31 -1.67
CA ARG A 139 -14.14 0.55 -2.39
C ARG A 139 -13.16 -0.27 -3.23
N TYR A 140 -12.71 -1.40 -2.72
CA TYR A 140 -11.82 -2.30 -3.45
C TYR A 140 -12.49 -2.80 -4.73
N GLU A 141 -13.70 -3.33 -4.62
CA GLU A 141 -14.46 -3.81 -5.78
C GLU A 141 -14.82 -2.69 -6.76
N TYR A 142 -15.16 -1.50 -6.27
CA TYR A 142 -15.41 -0.35 -7.12
C TYR A 142 -14.18 0.03 -7.96
N ILE A 143 -13.01 0.19 -7.33
CA ILE A 143 -11.75 0.50 -8.02
C ILE A 143 -11.42 -0.60 -9.04
N LYS A 144 -11.54 -1.86 -8.63
CA LYS A 144 -11.32 -3.01 -9.51
C LYS A 144 -12.22 -2.97 -10.73
N ASN A 145 -13.52 -2.74 -10.53
CA ASN A 145 -14.48 -2.68 -11.63
C ASN A 145 -14.15 -1.55 -12.61
N VAL A 146 -13.80 -0.36 -12.14
CA VAL A 146 -13.38 0.75 -12.99
C VAL A 146 -12.12 0.39 -13.78
N ALA A 147 -11.13 -0.19 -13.14
CA ALA A 147 -9.87 -0.56 -13.79
C ALA A 147 -10.04 -1.69 -14.81
N ASP A 148 -10.84 -2.71 -14.51
CA ASP A 148 -11.10 -3.84 -15.41
C ASP A 148 -11.85 -3.44 -16.69
N HIS A 149 -12.65 -2.37 -16.64
CA HIS A 149 -13.42 -1.88 -17.78
C HIS A 149 -12.80 -0.67 -18.51
N SER A 150 -11.57 -0.32 -18.15
CA SER A 150 -10.85 0.81 -18.73
C SER A 150 -9.53 0.35 -19.34
N GLU A 151 -9.34 0.56 -20.65
CA GLU A 151 -8.02 0.32 -21.28
C GLU A 151 -6.96 1.29 -20.74
N THR A 152 -7.35 2.53 -20.50
CA THR A 152 -6.51 3.57 -19.91
C THR A 152 -7.37 4.44 -19.01
N LEU A 153 -6.77 4.94 -17.92
CA LEU A 153 -7.39 5.91 -17.03
C LEU A 153 -6.73 7.27 -17.17
N THR A 154 -7.48 8.27 -17.57
CA THR A 154 -7.02 9.67 -17.55
C THR A 154 -6.94 10.19 -16.11
N VAL A 155 -6.17 11.25 -15.91
CA VAL A 155 -6.07 11.93 -14.60
C VAL A 155 -7.44 12.37 -14.09
N ASN A 156 -8.34 12.84 -14.97
CA ASN A 156 -9.69 13.24 -14.56
C ASN A 156 -10.52 12.04 -14.12
N GLN A 157 -10.49 10.94 -14.84
CA GLN A 157 -11.18 9.70 -14.43
C GLN A 157 -10.64 9.18 -13.08
N LEU A 158 -9.32 9.24 -12.84
CA LEU A 158 -8.75 8.90 -11.54
C LEU A 158 -9.26 9.84 -10.43
N LYS A 159 -9.31 11.14 -10.68
CA LYS A 159 -9.87 12.11 -9.72
C LYS A 159 -11.34 11.83 -9.44
N ASP A 160 -12.15 11.61 -10.48
CA ASP A 160 -13.58 11.33 -10.33
C ASP A 160 -13.81 10.04 -9.54
N MET A 161 -13.01 9.00 -9.79
CA MET A 161 -13.03 7.75 -9.04
C MET A 161 -12.70 7.96 -7.56
N LEU A 162 -11.63 8.71 -7.26
CA LEU A 162 -11.17 8.95 -5.89
C LEU A 162 -12.09 9.91 -5.10
N LEU A 163 -12.76 10.82 -5.80
CA LEU A 163 -13.67 11.82 -5.21
C LEU A 163 -15.14 11.41 -5.30
N SER A 164 -15.43 10.24 -5.86
CA SER A 164 -16.81 9.76 -5.97
C SER A 164 -17.46 9.62 -4.59
N PRO A 165 -18.77 9.87 -4.50
CA PRO A 165 -19.51 9.54 -3.29
C PRO A 165 -19.31 8.07 -2.94
N TYR A 166 -19.34 7.78 -1.66
CA TYR A 166 -19.19 6.41 -1.14
C TYR A 166 -20.15 5.44 -1.86
N PRO A 167 -19.64 4.32 -2.42
CA PRO A 167 -20.46 3.32 -3.10
C PRO A 167 -21.31 2.48 -2.14
#